data_ebe4e26e1f87f4a0ad6c05e6b770575b
#
_entry.id   ebe4e26e1f87f4a0ad6c05e6b770575b
#
_cell.length_a   1.000
_cell.length_b   1.000
_cell.length_c   1.000
_cell.angle_alpha   90.00
_cell.angle_beta   90.00
_cell.angle_gamma   90.00
#
_symmetry.space_group_name_H-M   'P 1'
#
loop_
_entity.id
_entity.type
_entity.pdbx_description
1 polymer ?
#
loop_
_entity_poly.entity_id
_entity_poly.type
_entity_poly.pdbx_seq_one_letter_code
_entity_poly.pdbx_strand_id
1 'polypeptide(L)'
;MEQCACGHDRHRAPRDKAEGLVLAGHLRVIEPLLDVVARDDSRWLGILRCGSCGRHWAEDSMTSGHADLFFVYPVDTADPHAWLAAARPLF
;
A
#
# COMPACT_ATOMS: atom_id res chain seq x y z
N MET A 1 -20.68 -8.07 -9.83
CA MET A 1 -19.38 -7.52 -10.31
C MET A 1 -18.25 -8.29 -9.68
N GLU A 2 -17.31 -8.66 -10.51
CA GLU A 2 -16.13 -9.34 -10.01
C GLU A 2 -15.20 -8.35 -9.33
N GLN A 3 -14.68 -8.76 -8.17
CA GLN A 3 -13.65 -7.98 -7.48
C GLN A 3 -12.29 -8.31 -8.10
N CYS A 4 -11.43 -7.32 -8.15
CA CYS A 4 -10.07 -7.53 -8.62
C CYS A 4 -9.29 -8.46 -7.69
N ALA A 5 -8.40 -9.26 -8.27
CA ALA A 5 -7.54 -10.16 -7.51
C ALA A 5 -6.66 -9.41 -6.48
N CYS A 6 -6.40 -8.10 -6.67
CA CYS A 6 -5.64 -7.34 -5.69
C CYS A 6 -6.37 -7.18 -4.35
N GLY A 7 -7.71 -7.33 -4.33
CA GLY A 7 -8.46 -7.28 -3.08
C GLY A 7 -8.65 -5.89 -2.51
N HIS A 8 -8.62 -4.85 -3.34
CA HIS A 8 -8.74 -3.46 -2.89
C HIS A 8 -9.96 -3.22 -2.00
N ASP A 9 -11.10 -3.85 -2.32
CA ASP A 9 -12.35 -3.67 -1.58
C ASP A 9 -12.42 -4.51 -0.30
N ARG A 10 -11.46 -5.43 -0.10
CA ARG A 10 -11.46 -6.35 1.06
C ARG A 10 -10.46 -5.95 2.14
N HIS A 11 -9.70 -4.89 1.91
CA HIS A 11 -8.66 -4.43 2.82
C HIS A 11 -8.86 -2.95 3.14
N ARG A 12 -8.20 -2.51 4.19
CA ARG A 12 -8.21 -1.10 4.63
C ARG A 12 -6.87 -0.76 5.27
N ALA A 13 -6.63 0.52 5.54
CA ALA A 13 -5.44 0.95 6.24
C ALA A 13 -5.33 0.22 7.60
N PRO A 14 -4.14 -0.25 7.97
CA PRO A 14 -3.96 -0.96 9.24
C PRO A 14 -4.10 0.00 10.41
N ARG A 15 -4.73 -0.49 11.49
CA ARG A 15 -4.90 0.27 12.73
C ARG A 15 -3.80 -0.01 13.73
N ASP A 16 -3.07 -1.11 13.54
CA ASP A 16 -1.98 -1.53 14.41
C ASP A 16 -0.98 -2.38 13.61
N LYS A 17 0.11 -2.78 14.27
CA LYS A 17 1.16 -3.56 13.62
C LYS A 17 0.70 -4.96 13.22
N ALA A 18 -0.22 -5.57 13.95
CA ALA A 18 -0.74 -6.89 13.60
C ALA A 18 -1.48 -6.84 12.26
N GLU A 19 -2.30 -5.82 12.07
CA GLU A 19 -2.97 -5.60 10.77
C GLU A 19 -1.95 -5.28 9.68
N GLY A 20 -0.92 -4.51 10.00
CA GLY A 20 0.17 -4.22 9.07
C GLY A 20 0.89 -5.48 8.61
N LEU A 21 1.12 -6.45 9.50
CA LEU A 21 1.74 -7.73 9.14
C LEU A 21 0.89 -8.53 8.15
N VAL A 22 -0.43 -8.50 8.32
CA VAL A 22 -1.35 -9.14 7.36
C VAL A 22 -1.19 -8.49 5.99
N LEU A 23 -1.13 -7.17 5.94
CA LEU A 23 -0.97 -6.44 4.69
C LEU A 23 0.42 -6.62 4.07
N ALA A 24 1.46 -6.80 4.88
CA ALA A 24 2.79 -7.17 4.37
C ALA A 24 2.75 -8.52 3.64
N GLY A 25 2.03 -9.49 4.20
CA GLY A 25 1.82 -10.77 3.54
C GLY A 25 1.01 -10.62 2.25
N HIS A 26 -0.02 -9.78 2.28
CA HIS A 26 -0.85 -9.52 1.10
C HIS A 26 -0.05 -8.87 -0.03
N LEU A 27 0.88 -7.97 0.29
CA LEU A 27 1.77 -7.35 -0.70
C LEU A 27 2.53 -8.41 -1.51
N ARG A 28 3.03 -9.44 -0.85
CA ARG A 28 3.75 -10.51 -1.55
C ARG A 28 2.89 -11.23 -2.57
N VAL A 29 1.58 -11.31 -2.30
CA VAL A 29 0.63 -11.97 -3.21
C VAL A 29 0.32 -11.09 -4.41
N ILE A 30 0.09 -9.79 -4.20
CA ILE A 30 -0.38 -8.89 -5.25
C ILE A 30 0.73 -8.07 -5.91
N GLU A 31 1.96 -8.15 -5.42
CA GLU A 31 3.08 -7.38 -5.96
C GLU A 31 3.20 -7.45 -7.49
N PRO A 32 3.04 -8.63 -8.13
CA PRO A 32 3.12 -8.70 -9.59
C PRO A 32 2.03 -7.89 -10.32
N LEU A 33 0.95 -7.51 -9.63
CA LEU A 33 -0.13 -6.71 -10.20
C LEU A 33 0.12 -5.21 -10.07
N LEU A 34 1.08 -4.80 -9.25
CA LEU A 34 1.26 -3.41 -8.85
C LEU A 34 2.37 -2.74 -9.64
N ASP A 35 2.09 -1.52 -10.10
CA ASP A 35 3.07 -0.63 -10.72
C ASP A 35 3.30 0.55 -9.80
N VAL A 36 4.56 0.95 -9.65
CA VAL A 36 4.91 2.13 -8.86
C VAL A 36 4.50 3.38 -9.63
N VAL A 37 3.67 4.23 -9.02
CA VAL A 37 3.32 5.54 -9.57
C VAL A 37 4.34 6.57 -9.11
N ALA A 38 4.64 6.60 -7.81
CA ALA A 38 5.64 7.51 -7.25
C ALA A 38 6.12 6.99 -5.91
N ARG A 39 7.34 7.38 -5.53
CA ARG A 39 7.92 7.09 -4.21
C ARG A 39 8.55 8.33 -3.63
N ASP A 40 8.48 8.45 -2.31
CA ASP A 40 9.23 9.43 -1.54
C ASP A 40 10.18 8.67 -0.62
N ASP A 41 11.43 8.50 -1.06
CA ASP A 41 12.40 7.69 -0.34
C ASP A 41 12.81 8.32 0.98
N SER A 42 12.69 9.64 1.13
CA SER A 42 13.03 10.32 2.39
C SER A 42 12.05 10.00 3.50
N ARG A 43 10.81 9.65 3.17
CA ARG A 43 9.77 9.28 4.13
C ARG A 43 9.43 7.80 4.09
N TRP A 44 10.04 7.03 3.17
CA TRP A 44 9.77 5.61 2.95
C TRP A 44 8.29 5.35 2.62
N LEU A 45 7.69 6.26 1.84
CA LEU A 45 6.31 6.18 1.39
C LEU A 45 6.24 6.04 -0.11
N GLY A 46 5.18 5.41 -0.59
CA GLY A 46 4.94 5.29 -2.01
C GLY A 46 3.47 5.18 -2.33
N ILE A 47 3.15 5.34 -3.60
CA ILE A 47 1.83 5.07 -4.15
C ILE A 47 1.96 4.20 -5.38
N LEU A 48 1.18 3.13 -5.39
CA LEU A 48 1.19 2.09 -6.41
C LEU A 48 -0.18 2.02 -7.06
N ARG A 49 -0.24 1.43 -8.23
CA ARG A 49 -1.49 1.25 -8.96
C ARG A 49 -1.61 -0.18 -9.42
N CYS A 50 -2.76 -0.80 -9.19
CA CYS A 50 -3.04 -2.12 -9.74
C CYS A 50 -3.24 -2.04 -11.25
N GLY A 51 -2.44 -2.79 -12.00
CA GLY A 51 -2.55 -2.83 -13.47
C GLY A 51 -3.84 -3.48 -13.97
N SER A 52 -4.52 -4.26 -13.11
CA SER A 52 -5.76 -4.95 -13.50
C SER A 52 -6.99 -4.08 -13.30
N CYS A 53 -7.11 -3.36 -12.17
CA CYS A 53 -8.31 -2.59 -11.87
C CYS A 53 -8.07 -1.07 -11.87
N GLY A 54 -6.82 -0.63 -11.90
CA GLY A 54 -6.48 0.79 -11.93
C GLY A 54 -6.58 1.51 -10.59
N ARG A 55 -6.92 0.83 -9.52
CA ARG A 55 -7.05 1.44 -8.20
C ARG A 55 -5.69 1.52 -7.50
N HIS A 56 -5.58 2.41 -6.53
CA HIS A 56 -4.31 2.75 -5.90
C HIS A 56 -4.11 2.05 -4.56
N TRP A 57 -2.85 1.79 -4.26
CA TRP A 57 -2.37 1.24 -3.00
C TRP A 57 -1.26 2.13 -2.46
N ALA A 58 -1.35 2.48 -1.19
CA ALA A 58 -0.25 3.15 -0.51
C ALA A 58 0.78 2.13 -0.06
N GLU A 59 2.06 2.46 -0.19
CA GLU A 59 3.15 1.67 0.36
C GLU A 59 3.74 2.39 1.56
N ASP A 60 3.90 1.68 2.67
CA ASP A 60 4.46 2.20 3.90
C ASP A 60 5.34 1.11 4.51
N SER A 61 6.02 1.42 5.60
CA SER A 61 6.89 0.47 6.27
C SER A 61 6.71 0.53 7.77
N MET A 62 7.10 -0.55 8.43
CA MET A 62 7.13 -0.62 9.88
C MET A 62 8.32 -1.46 10.33
N THR A 63 8.79 -1.23 11.54
CA THR A 63 9.83 -2.05 12.15
C THR A 63 9.18 -3.20 12.90
N SER A 64 9.65 -4.42 12.63
CA SER A 64 9.22 -5.62 13.33
C SER A 64 10.46 -6.42 13.75
N GLY A 65 10.74 -6.44 15.04
CA GLY A 65 11.97 -7.04 15.56
C GLY A 65 13.21 -6.30 15.03
N HIS A 66 14.05 -6.99 14.25
CA HIS A 66 15.27 -6.44 13.68
C HIS A 66 15.13 -6.11 12.19
N ALA A 67 13.93 -6.20 11.64
CA ALA A 67 13.71 -5.99 10.22
C ALA A 67 12.68 -4.91 9.97
N ASP A 68 12.86 -4.18 8.87
CA ASP A 68 11.86 -3.28 8.35
C ASP A 68 11.00 -4.05 7.35
N LEU A 69 9.69 -3.94 7.50
CA LEU A 69 8.72 -4.60 6.63
C LEU A 69 7.93 -3.56 5.87
N PHE A 70 7.81 -3.79 4.57
CA PHE A 70 6.91 -3.01 3.72
C PHE A 70 5.54 -3.66 3.70
N PHE A 71 4.51 -2.82 3.70
CA PHE A 71 3.14 -3.25 3.53
C PHE A 71 2.41 -2.27 2.63
N VAL A 72 1.26 -2.67 2.12
CA VAL A 72 0.40 -1.81 1.30
C VAL A 72 -0.99 -1.77 1.89
N TYR A 73 -1.69 -0.66 1.68
CA TYR A 73 -3.09 -0.55 2.04
C TYR A 73 -3.85 0.22 0.96
N PRO A 74 -5.13 -0.08 0.78
CA PRO A 74 -5.89 0.56 -0.29
C PRO A 74 -6.16 2.02 0.00
N VAL A 75 -6.05 2.85 -1.03
CA VAL A 75 -6.41 4.27 -0.97
C VAL A 75 -7.26 4.64 -2.18
N ASP A 76 -8.15 5.59 -2.00
CA ASP A 76 -8.94 6.16 -3.08
C ASP A 76 -8.45 7.58 -3.32
N THR A 77 -7.91 7.81 -4.51
CA THR A 77 -7.43 9.14 -4.88
C THR A 77 -7.54 9.32 -6.39
N ALA A 78 -7.94 10.50 -6.81
CA ALA A 78 -7.92 10.91 -8.21
C ALA A 78 -6.56 11.49 -8.60
N ASP A 79 -5.73 11.87 -7.62
CA ASP A 79 -4.40 12.46 -7.84
C ASP A 79 -3.39 11.79 -6.92
N PRO A 80 -2.73 10.72 -7.40
CA PRO A 80 -1.78 9.97 -6.57
C PRO A 80 -0.57 10.81 -6.13
N HIS A 81 -0.10 11.74 -6.94
CA HIS A 81 1.04 12.57 -6.57
C HIS A 81 0.68 13.52 -5.43
N ALA A 82 -0.49 14.15 -5.49
CA ALA A 82 -0.96 15.01 -4.42
C ALA A 82 -1.22 14.20 -3.14
N TRP A 83 -1.76 12.99 -3.28
CA TRP A 83 -1.96 12.10 -2.14
C TRP A 83 -0.63 11.82 -1.43
N LEU A 84 0.41 11.44 -2.20
CA LEU A 84 1.71 11.11 -1.63
C LEU A 84 2.34 12.32 -0.93
N ALA A 85 2.21 13.51 -1.53
CA ALA A 85 2.77 14.73 -0.94
C ALA A 85 2.15 15.04 0.44
N ALA A 86 0.87 14.73 0.62
CA ALA A 86 0.15 14.98 1.87
C ALA A 86 0.23 13.82 2.86
N ALA A 87 0.66 12.65 2.43
CA ALA A 87 0.64 11.44 3.26
C ALA A 87 1.63 11.51 4.43
N ARG A 88 1.31 10.75 5.47
CA ARG A 88 2.18 10.60 6.65
C ARG A 88 2.38 9.11 6.93
N PRO A 89 3.53 8.70 7.47
CA PRO A 89 3.72 7.33 7.93
C PRO A 89 2.69 6.97 8.99
N LEU A 90 2.17 5.74 8.93
CA LEU A 90 1.16 5.27 9.87
C LEU A 90 1.77 4.86 11.22
N PHE A 91 3.04 4.47 11.21
CA PHE A 91 3.70 3.98 12.42
C PHE A 91 5.02 4.70 12.69
#